data_d2d96a9c2a2eb16e279e409139e634af
#
_entry.id   d2d96a9c2a2eb16e279e409139e634af
#
_cell.length_a   1.000
_cell.length_b   1.000
_cell.length_c   1.000
_cell.angle_alpha   90.00
_cell.angle_beta   90.00
_cell.angle_gamma   90.00
#
_symmetry.space_group_name_H-M   'P 1'
#
loop_
_entity.id
_entity.type
_entity.pdbx_description
1 polymer ?
#
loop_
_entity_poly.entity_id
_entity_poly.type
_entity_poly.pdbx_seq_one_letter_code
_entity_poly.pdbx_strand_id
1 'polypeptide(L)'
;KSYKKIGSTKSRLIPTKALLRYSFNRVLKDITRKIKYSKLFYPKKSAVELLFDYSKAGNGYSRSIHRDSDNRLVVFILYLNSPSQTDKHTGGNFDIYELINGDKNLTHPDKNNCNKIESIEPKSGKLIVFLNENESFHGVEKMTNHDEFRHFIYGGFTLLNEKNPYIINQSKVTTEFHLYD
;
A
#
# COMPACT_ATOMS: atom_id res chain seq x y z
N LYS A 1 7.19 21.39 3.82
CA LYS A 1 6.84 20.19 2.98
C LYS A 1 7.87 19.12 3.28
N SER A 2 7.49 18.09 4.02
CA SER A 2 8.38 17.07 4.60
C SER A 2 8.52 15.80 3.76
N TYR A 3 7.80 15.71 2.64
CA TYR A 3 7.85 14.56 1.73
C TYR A 3 8.59 14.90 0.45
N LYS A 4 9.52 14.07 0.05
CA LYS A 4 10.17 14.12 -1.25
C LYS A 4 10.18 12.76 -1.89
N LYS A 5 9.64 12.66 -3.10
CA LYS A 5 9.84 11.54 -4.00
C LYS A 5 11.27 11.64 -4.56
N ILE A 6 12.09 10.62 -4.28
CA ILE A 6 13.50 10.62 -4.68
C ILE A 6 13.68 10.01 -6.06
N GLY A 7 12.85 9.02 -6.38
CA GLY A 7 12.86 8.36 -7.68
C GLY A 7 11.58 7.57 -7.91
N SER A 8 11.28 7.36 -9.16
CA SER A 8 10.13 6.58 -9.61
C SER A 8 10.53 5.71 -10.79
N THR A 9 10.15 4.46 -10.75
CA THR A 9 10.36 3.52 -11.84
C THR A 9 9.02 2.95 -12.29
N LYS A 10 8.77 3.04 -13.59
CA LYS A 10 7.67 2.37 -14.27
C LYS A 10 8.23 1.19 -15.04
N SER A 11 7.83 0.01 -14.66
CA SER A 11 8.10 -1.19 -15.43
C SER A 11 6.88 -1.53 -16.29
N ARG A 12 6.95 -1.18 -17.55
CA ARG A 12 5.87 -1.44 -18.50
C ARG A 12 5.76 -2.94 -18.79
N LEU A 13 4.51 -3.43 -18.80
CA LEU A 13 4.14 -4.72 -19.36
C LEU A 13 5.08 -5.86 -18.95
N ILE A 14 5.23 -6.07 -17.65
CA ILE A 14 5.93 -7.26 -17.20
C ILE A 14 4.97 -8.45 -17.36
N PRO A 15 5.21 -9.38 -18.30
CA PRO A 15 4.42 -10.61 -18.37
C PRO A 15 4.47 -11.30 -17.01
N THR A 16 3.38 -11.94 -16.59
CA THR A 16 3.30 -12.60 -15.28
C THR A 16 4.49 -13.55 -15.01
N LYS A 17 4.99 -14.20 -16.07
CA LYS A 17 6.21 -15.03 -16.00
C LYS A 17 7.48 -14.23 -15.70
N ALA A 18 7.58 -13.02 -16.22
CA ALA A 18 8.73 -12.15 -15.95
C ALA A 18 8.65 -11.56 -14.53
N LEU A 19 7.46 -11.20 -14.05
CA LEU A 19 7.25 -10.81 -12.64
C LEU A 19 7.76 -11.88 -11.67
N LEU A 20 7.49 -13.16 -11.96
CA LEU A 20 7.99 -14.27 -11.15
C LEU A 20 9.52 -14.40 -11.16
N ARG A 21 10.19 -14.03 -12.24
CA ARG A 21 11.65 -14.02 -12.32
C ARG A 21 12.28 -12.87 -11.56
N TYR A 22 11.62 -11.70 -11.54
CA TYR A 22 12.15 -10.47 -10.94
C TYR A 22 11.67 -10.25 -9.50
N SER A 23 10.85 -11.15 -8.95
CA SER A 23 10.46 -11.04 -7.54
C SER A 23 11.64 -11.42 -6.64
N PHE A 24 12.26 -10.41 -6.06
CA PHE A 24 13.49 -10.53 -5.27
C PHE A 24 13.33 -11.28 -3.96
N ASN A 25 12.10 -11.54 -3.54
CA ASN A 25 11.88 -12.29 -2.33
C ASN A 25 10.68 -13.26 -2.47
N ARG A 26 10.60 -14.18 -1.53
CA ARG A 26 9.58 -15.22 -1.48
C ARG A 26 8.16 -14.67 -1.41
N VAL A 27 8.01 -13.54 -0.70
CA VAL A 27 6.71 -12.89 -0.48
C VAL A 27 6.13 -12.36 -1.79
N LEU A 28 6.93 -11.60 -2.56
CA LEU A 28 6.49 -11.11 -3.86
C LEU A 28 6.15 -12.25 -4.83
N LYS A 29 6.90 -13.36 -4.75
CA LYS A 29 6.58 -14.58 -5.52
C LYS A 29 5.24 -15.19 -5.11
N ASP A 30 4.97 -15.26 -3.81
CA ASP A 30 3.73 -15.83 -3.29
C ASP A 30 2.53 -14.94 -3.62
N ILE A 31 2.66 -13.62 -3.49
CA ILE A 31 1.64 -12.66 -3.91
C ILE A 31 1.37 -12.79 -5.40
N THR A 32 2.42 -12.77 -6.24
CA THR A 32 2.27 -12.90 -7.67
C THR A 32 1.62 -14.22 -8.06
N ARG A 33 1.93 -15.30 -7.34
CA ARG A 33 1.31 -16.61 -7.53
C ARG A 33 -0.17 -16.59 -7.15
N LYS A 34 -0.53 -16.05 -5.96
CA LYS A 34 -1.92 -15.90 -5.51
C LYS A 34 -2.73 -15.06 -6.52
N ILE A 35 -2.20 -13.95 -6.98
CA ILE A 35 -2.81 -13.11 -8.00
C ILE A 35 -3.04 -13.91 -9.28
N LYS A 36 -2.02 -14.63 -9.77
CA LYS A 36 -2.11 -15.42 -11.01
C LYS A 36 -3.14 -16.53 -10.96
N TYR A 37 -3.26 -17.22 -9.81
CA TYR A 37 -4.16 -18.36 -9.65
C TYR A 37 -5.53 -17.97 -9.08
N SER A 38 -5.74 -16.72 -8.67
CA SER A 38 -7.07 -16.28 -8.30
C SER A 38 -7.93 -16.26 -9.56
N LYS A 39 -9.11 -16.89 -9.51
CA LYS A 39 -10.10 -16.87 -10.61
C LYS A 39 -10.57 -15.45 -10.98
N LEU A 40 -10.21 -14.46 -10.16
CA LEU A 40 -10.48 -13.04 -10.33
C LEU A 40 -9.51 -12.37 -11.33
N PHE A 41 -8.40 -13.04 -11.68
CA PHE A 41 -7.37 -12.48 -12.56
C PHE A 41 -7.56 -12.92 -14.02
N TYR A 42 -8.78 -12.76 -14.53
CA TYR A 42 -9.03 -12.97 -15.96
C TYR A 42 -9.78 -11.81 -16.58
N PRO A 43 -9.06 -10.79 -16.94
CA PRO A 43 -9.34 -10.21 -18.24
C PRO A 43 -8.31 -10.74 -19.23
N LYS A 44 -8.75 -11.33 -20.29
CA LYS A 44 -7.91 -11.88 -21.37
C LYS A 44 -6.97 -10.84 -22.04
N LYS A 45 -7.00 -9.57 -21.61
CA LYS A 45 -6.30 -8.42 -22.21
C LYS A 45 -5.76 -7.38 -21.23
N SER A 46 -5.91 -7.54 -19.91
CA SER A 46 -5.43 -6.52 -18.98
C SER A 46 -3.92 -6.60 -18.83
N ALA A 47 -3.26 -5.51 -19.12
CA ALA A 47 -1.87 -5.33 -18.79
C ALA A 47 -1.75 -4.88 -17.33
N VAL A 48 -0.88 -5.53 -16.59
CA VAL A 48 -0.52 -5.15 -15.22
C VAL A 48 0.84 -4.47 -15.23
N GLU A 49 0.90 -3.30 -14.65
CA GLU A 49 2.13 -2.54 -14.48
C GLU A 49 2.57 -2.59 -13.03
N LEU A 50 3.84 -2.89 -12.79
CA LEU A 50 4.48 -2.71 -11.50
C LEU A 50 5.01 -1.28 -11.41
N LEU A 51 4.48 -0.51 -10.48
CA LEU A 51 4.93 0.86 -10.19
C LEU A 51 5.54 0.88 -8.79
N PHE A 52 6.69 1.53 -8.64
CA PHE A 52 7.23 1.82 -7.33
C PHE A 52 8.07 3.09 -7.29
N ASP A 53 8.07 3.71 -6.13
CA ASP A 53 8.76 4.94 -5.84
C ASP A 53 9.69 4.76 -4.65
N TYR A 54 10.94 5.17 -4.78
CA TYR A 54 11.80 5.39 -3.63
C TYR A 54 11.52 6.76 -3.03
N SER A 55 11.19 6.79 -1.77
CA SER A 55 10.70 7.98 -1.07
C SER A 55 11.40 8.20 0.26
N LYS A 56 11.42 9.47 0.69
CA LYS A 56 11.79 9.82 2.05
C LYS A 56 10.73 10.75 2.66
N ALA A 57 10.43 10.53 3.92
CA ALA A 57 9.52 11.33 4.72
C ALA A 57 10.21 11.79 5.99
N GLY A 58 9.98 13.02 6.37
CA GLY A 58 10.54 13.62 7.59
C GLY A 58 9.48 14.30 8.42
N ASN A 59 9.91 15.12 9.33
CA ASN A 59 9.05 15.86 10.26
C ASN A 59 7.88 16.55 9.54
N GLY A 60 6.68 16.43 10.08
CA GLY A 60 5.44 16.95 9.51
C GLY A 60 4.80 16.11 8.40
N TYR A 61 5.43 15.02 7.94
CA TYR A 61 4.82 14.11 6.98
C TYR A 61 3.61 13.41 7.59
N SER A 62 2.53 13.34 6.83
CA SER A 62 1.32 12.56 7.14
C SER A 62 0.56 12.20 5.88
N ARG A 63 -0.29 11.19 5.97
CA ARG A 63 -1.28 10.87 4.93
C ARG A 63 -2.64 10.74 5.59
N SER A 64 -3.61 11.50 5.09
CA SER A 64 -5.01 11.35 5.51
C SER A 64 -5.51 9.93 5.23
N ILE A 65 -6.59 9.54 5.89
CA ILE A 65 -7.26 8.27 5.63
C ILE A 65 -7.71 8.24 4.17
N HIS A 66 -7.32 7.19 3.47
CA HIS A 66 -7.67 7.01 2.07
C HIS A 66 -7.59 5.54 1.68
N ARG A 67 -8.20 5.22 0.57
CA ARG A 67 -7.98 4.03 -0.23
C ARG A 67 -7.19 4.45 -1.47
N ASP A 68 -6.36 3.57 -1.99
CA ASP A 68 -5.61 3.83 -3.21
C ASP A 68 -6.52 3.90 -4.45
N SER A 69 -5.96 4.35 -5.56
CA SER A 69 -6.69 4.53 -6.82
C SER A 69 -7.35 3.24 -7.33
N ASP A 70 -8.49 3.37 -7.98
CA ASP A 70 -9.37 2.27 -8.42
C ASP A 70 -8.75 1.29 -9.41
N ASN A 71 -7.63 1.61 -10.01
CA ASN A 71 -6.93 0.71 -10.91
C ASN A 71 -5.76 -0.05 -10.24
N ARG A 72 -5.47 0.23 -8.96
CA ARG A 72 -4.44 -0.47 -8.20
C ARG A 72 -4.99 -1.76 -7.62
N LEU A 73 -4.29 -2.88 -7.85
CA LEU A 73 -4.69 -4.21 -7.36
C LEU A 73 -4.10 -4.51 -5.99
N VAL A 74 -2.79 -4.35 -5.90
CA VAL A 74 -2.01 -4.65 -4.71
C VAL A 74 -1.14 -3.45 -4.40
N VAL A 75 -1.04 -3.15 -3.13
CA VAL A 75 -0.14 -2.12 -2.60
C VAL A 75 0.93 -2.79 -1.76
N PHE A 76 2.15 -2.26 -1.82
CA PHE A 76 3.20 -2.65 -0.89
C PHE A 76 4.01 -1.44 -0.43
N ILE A 77 4.49 -1.53 0.80
CA ILE A 77 5.39 -0.57 1.42
C ILE A 77 6.54 -1.36 2.04
N LEU A 78 7.76 -1.09 1.59
CA LEU A 78 8.97 -1.66 2.18
C LEU A 78 9.73 -0.56 2.90
N TYR A 79 9.85 -0.65 4.21
CA TYR A 79 10.65 0.26 5.00
C TYR A 79 12.13 -0.11 4.93
N LEU A 80 12.99 0.88 4.66
CA LEU A 80 14.42 0.69 4.46
C LEU A 80 15.25 1.06 5.68
N ASN A 81 14.69 1.83 6.60
CA ASN A 81 15.29 2.17 7.87
C ASN A 81 14.23 2.27 8.97
N SER A 82 14.69 2.22 10.20
CA SER A 82 13.89 2.47 11.40
C SER A 82 14.34 3.82 11.97
N PRO A 83 13.61 4.91 11.73
CA PRO A 83 13.90 6.17 12.40
C PRO A 83 13.87 5.95 13.92
N SER A 84 14.80 6.54 14.64
CA SER A 84 14.85 6.42 16.09
C SER A 84 13.52 6.85 16.68
N GLN A 85 12.89 5.96 17.42
CA GLN A 85 11.72 6.28 18.23
C GLN A 85 12.20 6.59 19.64
N THR A 86 12.16 7.85 19.99
CA THR A 86 12.37 8.30 21.38
C THR A 86 11.06 8.90 21.86
N ASP A 87 10.91 9.13 23.16
CA ASP A 87 9.70 9.74 23.75
C ASP A 87 9.35 11.10 23.11
N LYS A 88 10.29 11.71 22.43
CA LYS A 88 10.11 12.98 21.70
C LYS A 88 9.68 12.79 20.24
N HIS A 89 9.96 11.63 19.66
CA HIS A 89 9.67 11.32 18.28
C HIS A 89 8.38 10.50 18.20
N THR A 90 7.32 11.07 17.69
CA THR A 90 6.01 10.42 17.62
C THR A 90 5.45 10.42 16.22
N GLY A 91 4.57 9.44 15.96
CA GLY A 91 3.86 9.32 14.71
C GLY A 91 4.67 8.64 13.60
N GLY A 92 4.11 8.68 12.42
CA GLY A 92 4.69 8.03 11.24
C GLY A 92 4.27 6.58 11.07
N ASN A 93 3.48 6.04 11.99
CA ASN A 93 2.92 4.70 11.85
C ASN A 93 2.01 4.61 10.63
N PHE A 94 1.98 3.43 10.03
CA PHE A 94 1.00 3.07 9.03
C PHE A 94 -0.24 2.56 9.74
N ASP A 95 -1.31 3.33 9.64
CA ASP A 95 -2.55 3.06 10.35
C ASP A 95 -3.57 2.44 9.40
N ILE A 96 -4.27 1.41 9.87
CA ILE A 96 -5.36 0.72 9.18
C ILE A 96 -6.68 1.16 9.83
N TYR A 97 -7.67 1.40 8.99
CA TYR A 97 -8.96 1.93 9.42
C TYR A 97 -10.12 1.09 8.89
N GLU A 98 -11.12 0.95 9.73
CA GLU A 98 -12.44 0.44 9.39
C GLU A 98 -13.40 1.62 9.21
N LEU A 99 -14.23 1.58 8.17
CA LEU A 99 -15.30 2.53 7.97
C LEU A 99 -16.53 2.11 8.79
N ILE A 100 -16.90 2.92 9.78
CA ILE A 100 -18.07 2.65 10.65
C ILE A 100 -19.36 3.11 9.98
N ASN A 101 -19.30 4.26 9.30
CA ASN A 101 -20.46 4.88 8.68
C ASN A 101 -20.03 5.61 7.40
N GLY A 102 -20.88 5.57 6.37
CA GLY A 102 -20.64 6.28 5.13
C GLY A 102 -20.58 5.39 3.89
N ASP A 103 -20.20 6.00 2.78
CA ASP A 103 -20.10 5.32 1.49
C ASP A 103 -18.73 4.64 1.32
N LYS A 104 -18.75 3.32 1.21
CA LYS A 104 -17.55 2.48 0.98
C LYS A 104 -16.86 2.73 -0.37
N ASN A 105 -17.52 3.42 -1.28
CA ASN A 105 -16.96 3.78 -2.58
C ASN A 105 -16.08 5.04 -2.53
N LEU A 106 -16.10 5.78 -1.43
CA LEU A 106 -15.24 6.94 -1.25
C LEU A 106 -13.79 6.52 -1.19
N THR A 107 -12.93 7.27 -1.86
CA THR A 107 -11.48 7.10 -1.75
C THR A 107 -10.90 7.81 -0.54
N HIS A 108 -11.59 8.82 -0.02
CA HIS A 108 -11.18 9.62 1.14
C HIS A 108 -12.38 9.78 2.07
N PRO A 109 -12.60 8.85 3.00
CA PRO A 109 -13.67 8.95 3.97
C PRO A 109 -13.38 10.04 5.01
N ASP A 110 -14.43 10.55 5.65
CA ASP A 110 -14.27 11.44 6.80
C ASP A 110 -13.67 10.65 7.97
N LYS A 111 -12.68 11.25 8.63
CA LYS A 111 -12.00 10.65 9.78
C LYS A 111 -12.97 10.28 10.91
N ASN A 112 -14.03 11.06 11.10
CA ASN A 112 -15.03 10.82 12.14
C ASN A 112 -15.87 9.57 11.86
N ASN A 113 -15.86 9.09 10.63
CA ASN A 113 -16.57 7.88 10.20
C ASN A 113 -15.66 6.64 10.18
N CYS A 114 -14.45 6.75 10.67
CA CYS A 114 -13.44 5.68 10.65
C CYS A 114 -12.90 5.38 12.05
N ASN A 115 -12.81 4.10 12.38
CA ASN A 115 -12.06 3.62 13.54
C ASN A 115 -10.67 3.16 13.10
N LYS A 116 -9.64 3.54 13.85
CA LYS A 116 -8.32 2.94 13.72
C LYS A 116 -8.37 1.54 14.34
N ILE A 117 -8.10 0.51 13.53
CA ILE A 117 -8.09 -0.89 13.99
C ILE A 117 -6.68 -1.41 14.24
N GLU A 118 -5.68 -0.85 13.55
CA GLU A 118 -4.28 -1.25 13.74
C GLU A 118 -3.34 -0.08 13.45
N SER A 119 -2.16 -0.12 14.07
CA SER A 119 -1.10 0.86 13.88
C SER A 119 0.24 0.14 13.79
N ILE A 120 0.84 0.21 12.61
CA ILE A 120 2.04 -0.54 12.26
C ILE A 120 3.24 0.39 12.28
N GLU A 121 4.16 0.09 13.18
CA GLU A 121 5.41 0.83 13.29
C GLU A 121 6.34 0.55 12.10
N PRO A 122 6.93 1.59 11.48
CA PRO A 122 7.92 1.43 10.42
C PRO A 122 9.24 0.90 11.00
N LYS A 123 9.62 -0.32 10.60
CA LYS A 123 10.90 -0.93 10.97
C LYS A 123 11.68 -1.30 9.71
N SER A 124 13.00 -1.19 9.76
CA SER A 124 13.88 -1.59 8.66
C SER A 124 13.61 -3.05 8.24
N GLY A 125 13.43 -3.27 6.94
CA GLY A 125 13.12 -4.58 6.39
C GLY A 125 11.65 -4.98 6.47
N LYS A 126 10.79 -4.24 7.20
CA LYS A 126 9.36 -4.55 7.27
C LYS A 126 8.69 -4.27 5.93
N LEU A 127 7.96 -5.27 5.43
CA LEU A 127 7.17 -5.20 4.22
C LEU A 127 5.67 -5.32 4.57
N ILE A 128 4.91 -4.29 4.26
CA ILE A 128 3.45 -4.30 4.32
C ILE A 128 2.92 -4.56 2.91
N VAL A 129 2.00 -5.49 2.77
CA VAL A 129 1.35 -5.81 1.49
C VAL A 129 -0.13 -6.04 1.71
N PHE A 130 -0.96 -5.40 0.90
CA PHE A 130 -2.40 -5.58 0.98
C PHE A 130 -3.08 -5.47 -0.38
N LEU A 131 -4.26 -6.07 -0.50
CA LEU A 131 -5.15 -5.88 -1.63
C LEU A 131 -5.82 -4.51 -1.52
N ASN A 132 -5.96 -3.83 -2.64
CA ASN A 132 -6.71 -2.58 -2.70
C ASN A 132 -8.16 -2.90 -3.05
N GLU A 133 -9.02 -2.85 -2.07
CA GLU A 133 -10.45 -3.10 -2.18
C GLU A 133 -11.28 -1.99 -1.49
N ASN A 134 -12.59 -2.07 -1.53
CA ASN A 134 -13.46 -0.99 -1.07
C ASN A 134 -13.20 -0.55 0.37
N GLU A 135 -12.75 -1.44 1.24
CA GLU A 135 -12.53 -1.18 2.67
C GLU A 135 -11.06 -1.10 3.09
N SER A 136 -10.14 -1.08 2.14
CA SER A 136 -8.68 -1.01 2.42
C SER A 136 -8.24 0.40 2.83
N PHE A 137 -8.95 1.03 3.77
CA PHE A 137 -8.64 2.37 4.24
C PHE A 137 -7.40 2.37 5.12
N HIS A 138 -6.48 3.26 4.79
CA HIS A 138 -5.23 3.41 5.52
C HIS A 138 -4.75 4.86 5.53
N GLY A 139 -3.80 5.14 6.40
CA GLY A 139 -3.21 6.47 6.52
C GLY A 139 -1.83 6.41 7.16
N VAL A 140 -1.21 7.56 7.29
CA VAL A 140 0.04 7.68 8.04
C VAL A 140 -0.10 8.79 9.05
N GLU A 141 0.13 8.44 10.31
CA GLU A 141 0.13 9.41 11.40
C GLU A 141 1.21 10.48 11.20
N LYS A 142 0.90 11.71 11.62
CA LYS A 142 1.83 12.83 11.46
C LYS A 142 3.12 12.58 12.22
N MET A 143 4.23 12.58 11.50
CA MET A 143 5.57 12.54 12.10
C MET A 143 5.89 13.86 12.80
N THR A 144 6.24 13.80 14.06
CA THR A 144 6.61 14.97 14.87
C THR A 144 7.94 14.77 15.56
N ASN A 145 8.75 15.83 15.60
CA ASN A 145 10.06 15.86 16.26
C ASN A 145 11.06 14.82 15.73
N HIS A 146 10.93 14.42 14.48
CA HIS A 146 11.88 13.51 13.83
C HIS A 146 13.02 14.28 13.19
N ASP A 147 14.24 14.06 13.66
CA ASP A 147 15.47 14.58 13.08
C ASP A 147 15.93 13.74 11.88
N GLU A 148 15.52 12.48 11.85
CA GLU A 148 15.85 11.54 10.81
C GLU A 148 14.74 11.36 9.76
N PHE A 149 15.15 11.08 8.54
CA PHE A 149 14.21 10.73 7.48
C PHE A 149 13.88 9.25 7.50
N ARG A 150 12.61 8.93 7.35
CA ARG A 150 12.15 7.60 7.02
C ARG A 150 12.31 7.37 5.51
N HIS A 151 13.02 6.32 5.15
CA HIS A 151 13.22 5.87 3.78
C HIS A 151 12.35 4.63 3.51
N PHE A 152 11.66 4.63 2.39
CA PHE A 152 10.79 3.52 2.02
C PHE A 152 10.59 3.41 0.51
N ILE A 153 10.25 2.21 0.07
CA ILE A 153 9.73 1.95 -1.26
C ILE A 153 8.21 1.79 -1.14
N TYR A 154 7.47 2.63 -1.84
CA TYR A 154 6.03 2.51 -1.97
C TYR A 154 5.72 2.06 -3.39
N GLY A 155 4.87 1.05 -3.54
CA GLY A 155 4.56 0.55 -4.86
C GLY A 155 3.29 -0.28 -4.92
N GLY A 156 3.05 -0.85 -6.10
CA GLY A 156 1.90 -1.71 -6.30
C GLY A 156 1.77 -2.23 -7.72
N PHE A 157 0.88 -3.19 -7.87
CA PHE A 157 0.45 -3.71 -9.15
C PHE A 157 -0.78 -2.95 -9.61
N THR A 158 -0.73 -2.36 -10.79
CA THR A 158 -1.76 -1.47 -11.30
C THR A 158 -2.26 -2.01 -12.64
N LEU A 159 -3.57 -2.05 -12.83
CA LEU A 159 -4.19 -2.36 -14.12
C LEU A 159 -4.09 -1.16 -15.04
N LEU A 160 -3.71 -1.43 -16.29
CA LEU A 160 -3.76 -0.44 -17.35
C LEU A 160 -5.15 -0.49 -18.00
N ASN A 161 -5.81 0.66 -18.08
CA ASN A 161 -7.10 0.85 -18.75
C ASN A 161 -8.31 0.12 -18.14
N GLU A 162 -8.18 -0.45 -16.95
CA GLU A 162 -9.28 -1.14 -16.27
C GLU A 162 -9.34 -0.75 -14.80
N LYS A 163 -10.53 -0.87 -14.21
CA LYS A 163 -10.71 -0.74 -12.77
C LYS A 163 -10.44 -2.07 -12.09
N ASN A 164 -9.99 -1.99 -10.87
CA ASN A 164 -9.74 -3.13 -10.02
C ASN A 164 -11.07 -3.87 -9.72
N PRO A 165 -11.19 -5.15 -10.06
CA PRO A 165 -12.42 -5.92 -9.85
C PRO A 165 -12.80 -6.07 -8.37
N TYR A 166 -11.86 -5.95 -7.44
CA TYR A 166 -12.14 -5.98 -6.00
C TYR A 166 -12.86 -4.73 -5.50
N ILE A 167 -12.80 -3.62 -6.24
CA ILE A 167 -13.48 -2.37 -5.90
C ILE A 167 -14.92 -2.34 -6.44
N ILE A 168 -15.17 -2.98 -7.57
CA ILE A 168 -16.46 -2.92 -8.27
C ILE A 168 -17.43 -4.01 -7.81
N ASN A 169 -16.92 -5.20 -7.53
CA ASN A 169 -17.73 -6.36 -7.14
C ASN A 169 -17.80 -6.48 -5.62
N GLN A 170 -18.80 -5.88 -5.00
CA GLN A 170 -19.04 -5.90 -3.55
C GLN A 170 -19.33 -7.28 -2.93
N SER A 171 -19.13 -8.38 -3.61
CA SER A 171 -19.44 -9.69 -3.09
C SER A 171 -18.18 -10.45 -2.66
N LYS A 172 -17.90 -10.43 -1.36
CA LYS A 172 -17.17 -11.46 -0.62
C LYS A 172 -15.64 -11.53 -0.75
N VAL A 173 -14.92 -10.44 -0.61
CA VAL A 173 -13.48 -10.51 -0.32
C VAL A 173 -13.20 -9.81 1.00
N THR A 174 -12.75 -10.55 1.97
CA THR A 174 -12.19 -10.01 3.22
C THR A 174 -10.81 -9.45 2.93
N THR A 175 -10.56 -8.21 3.36
CA THR A 175 -9.22 -7.61 3.29
C THR A 175 -8.28 -8.36 4.24
N GLU A 176 -7.26 -8.99 3.70
CA GLU A 176 -6.20 -9.60 4.49
C GLU A 176 -4.95 -8.72 4.41
N PHE A 177 -4.57 -8.14 5.53
CA PHE A 177 -3.27 -7.49 5.67
C PHE A 177 -2.22 -8.50 6.07
N HIS A 178 -1.17 -8.60 5.30
CA HIS A 178 -0.05 -9.50 5.59
C HIS A 178 1.18 -8.67 6.00
N LEU A 179 1.62 -8.91 7.22
CA LEU A 179 2.85 -8.37 7.77
C LEU A 179 3.97 -9.42 7.64
N TYR A 180 5.10 -8.99 7.15
CA TYR A 180 6.30 -9.81 7.04
C TYR A 180 7.46 -9.05 7.69
N ASP A 181 7.92 -9.58 8.80
CA ASP A 181 9.08 -9.06 9.55
C ASP A 181 10.40 -9.56 8.99
#